data_71eacb73e6619788f9f78bd6250d4fc1
#
_entry.id   71eacb73e6619788f9f78bd6250d4fc1
#
_cell.length_a   1.000
_cell.length_b   1.000
_cell.length_c   1.000
_cell.angle_alpha   90.00
_cell.angle_beta   90.00
_cell.angle_gamma   90.00
#
_symmetry.space_group_name_H-M   'P 1'
#
loop_
_entity.id
_entity.type
_entity.pdbx_description
1 polymer ?
#
loop_
_entity_poly.entity_id
_entity_poly.type
_entity_poly.pdbx_seq_one_letter_code
_entity_poly.pdbx_strand_id
1 'polypeptide(L)'
;VDGGLGHNNPVELAVKEAMEIFDLETNVACIVSIGSGRRSIAGFKKPRMLQRVMPVDLINVMAKMVTSTETASNILEERYRNCPGLYHRLNVEIGLDDVALAEWNRLSEVKFHTLVYLETPEVRNRIDEIANCLLGMTSHSYRLGALGE
;
A
#
# COMPACT_ATOMS: atom_id res chain seq x y z
N VAL A 1 -5.67 -2.81 19.86
CA VAL A 1 -4.32 -2.88 19.25
C VAL A 1 -4.43 -2.34 17.85
N ASP A 2 -3.52 -1.44 17.45
CA ASP A 2 -3.51 -0.83 16.13
C ASP A 2 -3.02 -1.88 15.10
N GLY A 3 -3.79 -2.07 14.02
CA GLY A 3 -3.44 -2.98 12.92
C GLY A 3 -2.09 -2.65 12.27
N GLY A 4 -1.68 -1.38 12.30
CA GLY A 4 -0.37 -0.94 11.82
C GLY A 4 0.82 -1.60 12.53
N LEU A 5 0.63 -2.15 13.74
CA LEU A 5 1.70 -2.83 14.49
C LEU A 5 2.10 -4.20 13.91
N GLY A 6 1.35 -4.76 12.99
CA GLY A 6 1.67 -6.05 12.39
C GLY A 6 1.28 -6.18 10.93
N HIS A 7 0.25 -5.45 10.51
CA HIS A 7 -0.37 -5.56 9.19
C HIS A 7 -0.67 -4.18 8.60
N ASN A 8 0.37 -3.33 8.50
CA ASN A 8 0.24 -1.99 7.93
C ASN A 8 -0.14 -2.02 6.43
N ASN A 9 0.17 -3.12 5.74
CA ASN A 9 -0.38 -3.46 4.44
C ASN A 9 -1.17 -4.78 4.57
N PRO A 10 -2.49 -4.74 4.78
CA PRO A 10 -3.29 -5.92 5.10
C PRO A 10 -3.70 -6.75 3.88
N VAL A 11 -3.11 -6.51 2.71
CA VAL A 11 -3.56 -7.11 1.45
C VAL A 11 -3.49 -8.65 1.46
N GLU A 12 -2.47 -9.26 2.06
CA GLU A 12 -2.41 -10.73 2.21
C GLU A 12 -3.54 -11.27 3.09
N LEU A 13 -3.87 -10.56 4.16
CA LEU A 13 -5.00 -10.91 5.02
C LEU A 13 -6.32 -10.77 4.27
N ALA A 14 -6.47 -9.73 3.46
CA ALA A 14 -7.67 -9.53 2.66
C ALA A 14 -7.88 -10.67 1.65
N VAL A 15 -6.82 -11.17 1.02
CA VAL A 15 -6.88 -12.33 0.12
C VAL A 15 -7.28 -13.60 0.89
N LYS A 16 -6.68 -13.86 2.05
CA LYS A 16 -7.02 -15.02 2.89
C LYS A 16 -8.47 -14.95 3.36
N GLU A 17 -8.91 -13.83 3.84
CA GLU A 17 -10.29 -13.60 4.28
C GLU A 17 -11.28 -13.79 3.13
N ALA A 18 -10.93 -13.31 1.93
CA ALA A 18 -11.74 -13.53 0.74
C ALA A 18 -11.91 -15.03 0.42
N MET A 19 -10.84 -15.84 0.56
CA MET A 19 -10.89 -17.29 0.37
C MET A 19 -11.77 -18.02 1.41
N GLU A 20 -11.91 -17.44 2.59
CA GLU A 20 -12.79 -17.99 3.64
C GLU A 20 -14.27 -17.63 3.43
N ILE A 21 -14.51 -16.44 2.83
CA ILE A 21 -15.87 -15.89 2.68
C ILE A 21 -16.51 -16.29 1.34
N PHE A 22 -15.72 -16.32 0.27
CA PHE A 22 -16.21 -16.57 -1.09
C PHE A 22 -15.85 -17.96 -1.57
N ASP A 23 -16.60 -18.45 -2.56
CA ASP A 23 -16.26 -19.68 -3.26
C ASP A 23 -14.89 -19.53 -3.97
N LEU A 24 -14.05 -20.56 -3.88
CA LEU A 24 -12.71 -20.59 -4.50
C LEU A 24 -12.75 -20.48 -6.03
N GLU A 25 -13.89 -20.82 -6.64
CA GLU A 25 -14.15 -20.64 -8.08
C GLU A 25 -14.55 -19.20 -8.45
N THR A 26 -14.74 -18.33 -7.44
CA THR A 26 -15.06 -16.91 -7.68
C THR A 26 -13.97 -16.24 -8.48
N ASN A 27 -14.37 -15.49 -9.51
CA ASN A 27 -13.46 -14.74 -10.34
C ASN A 27 -13.04 -13.43 -9.65
N VAL A 28 -11.73 -13.19 -9.60
CA VAL A 28 -11.11 -11.96 -9.13
C VAL A 28 -10.59 -11.19 -10.34
N ALA A 29 -11.10 -10.00 -10.55
CA ALA A 29 -10.67 -9.13 -11.64
C ALA A 29 -9.35 -8.41 -11.32
N CYS A 30 -9.25 -7.82 -10.12
CA CYS A 30 -8.02 -7.21 -9.63
C CYS A 30 -8.00 -7.11 -8.11
N ILE A 31 -6.80 -6.89 -7.58
CA ILE A 31 -6.51 -6.57 -6.18
C ILE A 31 -5.88 -5.19 -6.14
N VAL A 32 -6.54 -4.23 -5.50
CA VAL A 32 -6.03 -2.85 -5.40
C VAL A 32 -5.60 -2.56 -3.97
N SER A 33 -4.33 -2.24 -3.80
CA SER A 33 -3.74 -1.87 -2.51
C SER A 33 -3.38 -0.39 -2.52
N ILE A 34 -4.00 0.40 -1.64
CA ILE A 34 -3.81 1.85 -1.56
C ILE A 34 -3.05 2.18 -0.28
N GLY A 35 -1.90 2.85 -0.42
CA GLY A 35 -1.09 3.32 0.70
C GLY A 35 -1.31 4.81 0.99
N SER A 36 -0.93 5.20 2.20
CA SER A 36 -0.99 6.59 2.68
C SER A 36 0.27 7.41 2.43
N GLY A 37 1.14 6.93 1.54
CA GLY A 37 2.44 7.52 1.21
C GLY A 37 3.62 6.69 1.75
N ARG A 38 4.71 6.71 0.99
CA ARG A 38 5.95 6.02 1.36
C ARG A 38 6.71 6.88 2.37
N ARG A 39 7.04 6.32 3.50
CA ARG A 39 7.91 6.97 4.48
C ARG A 39 9.34 6.49 4.29
N SER A 40 10.28 7.43 4.18
CA SER A 40 11.68 7.12 4.25
C SER A 40 12.11 6.89 5.71
N ILE A 41 12.92 5.86 5.94
CA ILE A 41 13.57 5.66 7.25
C ILE A 41 14.45 6.88 7.60
N ALA A 42 14.99 7.56 6.58
CA ALA A 42 15.77 8.79 6.74
C ALA A 42 14.93 10.01 7.15
N GLY A 43 13.61 10.01 6.89
CA GLY A 43 12.67 11.08 7.25
C GLY A 43 12.36 11.16 8.75
N PHE A 44 12.73 10.15 9.54
CA PHE A 44 12.72 10.24 11.01
C PHE A 44 13.85 11.17 11.52
N LYS A 45 13.87 12.42 11.00
CA LYS A 45 14.69 13.48 11.63
C LYS A 45 14.17 13.65 13.04
N LYS A 46 14.97 13.21 14.00
CA LYS A 46 14.72 13.42 15.44
C LYS A 46 14.34 14.89 15.64
N PRO A 47 13.12 15.24 16.07
CA PRO A 47 12.79 16.61 16.43
C PRO A 47 13.78 16.99 17.55
N ARG A 48 14.56 18.04 17.36
CA ARG A 48 15.60 18.46 18.29
C ARG A 48 15.15 18.59 19.76
N MET A 49 13.84 18.81 19.97
CA MET A 49 13.25 18.98 21.30
C MET A 49 12.74 17.68 21.92
N LEU A 50 12.39 16.64 21.12
CA LEU A 50 11.87 15.34 21.60
C LEU A 50 12.96 14.27 21.77
N GLN A 51 14.21 14.57 21.49
CA GLN A 51 15.34 13.64 21.61
C GLN A 51 15.53 13.07 23.03
N ARG A 52 14.93 13.69 24.03
CA ARG A 52 15.07 13.30 25.45
C ARG A 52 13.99 12.36 25.95
N VAL A 53 12.89 12.14 25.19
CA VAL A 53 11.68 11.46 25.70
C VAL A 53 11.19 10.32 24.80
N MET A 54 11.63 10.19 23.54
CA MET A 54 11.20 9.06 22.69
C MET A 54 12.06 7.82 22.98
N PRO A 55 11.43 6.70 23.45
CA PRO A 55 12.14 5.43 23.59
C PRO A 55 12.68 4.97 22.24
N VAL A 56 13.92 4.49 22.21
CA VAL A 56 14.59 3.93 21.01
C VAL A 56 13.75 2.80 20.41
N ASP A 57 13.03 2.07 21.25
CA ASP A 57 12.12 1.00 20.85
C ASP A 57 10.97 1.48 19.94
N LEU A 58 10.44 2.69 20.15
CA LEU A 58 9.39 3.24 19.31
C LEU A 58 9.90 3.54 17.90
N ILE A 59 11.13 4.07 17.77
CA ILE A 59 11.77 4.31 16.47
C ILE A 59 11.97 2.99 15.71
N ASN A 60 12.41 1.96 16.41
CA ASN A 60 12.61 0.63 15.84
C ASN A 60 11.28 0.00 15.39
N VAL A 61 10.21 0.17 16.17
CA VAL A 61 8.87 -0.30 15.79
C VAL A 61 8.39 0.43 14.54
N MET A 62 8.52 1.75 14.47
CA MET A 62 8.12 2.53 13.31
C MET A 62 8.95 2.16 12.05
N ALA A 63 10.25 1.93 12.19
CA ALA A 63 11.09 1.45 11.09
C ALA A 63 10.65 0.07 10.60
N LYS A 64 10.33 -0.85 11.49
CA LYS A 64 9.78 -2.17 11.13
C LYS A 64 8.45 -2.06 10.40
N MET A 65 7.57 -1.15 10.79
CA MET A 65 6.28 -0.93 10.12
C MET A 65 6.46 -0.48 8.67
N VAL A 66 7.36 0.48 8.43
CA VAL A 66 7.67 0.95 7.07
C VAL A 66 8.24 -0.18 6.23
N THR A 67 9.21 -0.92 6.76
CA THR A 67 9.85 -2.03 6.05
C THR A 67 8.84 -3.15 5.75
N SER A 68 7.97 -3.51 6.69
CA SER A 68 6.97 -4.57 6.50
C SER A 68 5.95 -4.24 5.41
N THR A 69 5.56 -2.97 5.27
CA THR A 69 4.62 -2.52 4.24
C THR A 69 5.17 -2.71 2.84
N GLU A 70 6.41 -2.29 2.62
CA GLU A 70 7.08 -2.45 1.32
C GLU A 70 7.36 -3.93 1.03
N THR A 71 7.79 -4.68 2.05
CA THR A 71 8.03 -6.12 1.92
C THR A 71 6.76 -6.86 1.52
N ALA A 72 5.62 -6.56 2.14
CA ALA A 72 4.34 -7.17 1.78
C ALA A 72 3.94 -6.86 0.33
N SER A 73 4.16 -5.61 -0.13
CA SER A 73 3.89 -5.24 -1.52
C SER A 73 4.77 -6.01 -2.49
N ASN A 74 6.09 -6.07 -2.22
CA ASN A 74 7.05 -6.76 -3.08
C ASN A 74 6.78 -8.27 -3.16
N ILE A 75 6.39 -8.90 -2.05
CA ILE A 75 6.02 -10.32 -2.03
C ILE A 75 4.82 -10.58 -2.94
N LEU A 76 3.81 -9.71 -2.92
CA LEU A 76 2.63 -9.88 -3.75
C LEU A 76 2.89 -9.57 -5.22
N GLU A 77 3.70 -8.56 -5.51
CA GLU A 77 4.16 -8.27 -6.87
C GLU A 77 4.92 -9.46 -7.46
N GLU A 78 5.77 -10.10 -6.67
CA GLU A 78 6.48 -11.30 -7.08
C GLU A 78 5.55 -12.50 -7.25
N ARG A 79 4.65 -12.73 -6.28
CA ARG A 79 3.67 -13.83 -6.33
C ARG A 79 2.80 -13.74 -7.56
N TYR A 80 2.31 -12.54 -7.88
CA TYR A 80 1.38 -12.31 -8.99
C TYR A 80 2.06 -11.83 -10.28
N ARG A 81 3.38 -11.97 -10.37
CA ARG A 81 4.16 -11.59 -11.58
C ARG A 81 3.61 -12.20 -12.85
N ASN A 82 3.15 -13.45 -12.80
CA ASN A 82 2.60 -14.19 -13.93
C ASN A 82 1.08 -13.95 -14.13
N CYS A 83 0.50 -13.05 -13.35
CA CYS A 83 -0.91 -12.69 -13.40
C CYS A 83 -1.06 -11.19 -13.77
N PRO A 84 -0.83 -10.81 -15.05
CA PRO A 84 -0.86 -9.41 -15.44
C PRO A 84 -2.20 -8.75 -15.14
N GLY A 85 -2.16 -7.55 -14.58
CA GLY A 85 -3.36 -6.78 -14.22
C GLY A 85 -4.09 -7.26 -12.96
N LEU A 86 -3.57 -8.27 -12.23
CA LEU A 86 -4.21 -8.75 -11.02
C LEU A 86 -3.91 -7.86 -9.80
N TYR A 87 -2.66 -7.46 -9.60
CA TYR A 87 -2.26 -6.71 -8.40
C TYR A 87 -1.81 -5.30 -8.76
N HIS A 88 -2.40 -4.31 -8.10
CA HIS A 88 -2.08 -2.90 -8.27
C HIS A 88 -1.81 -2.26 -6.91
N ARG A 89 -0.61 -1.70 -6.75
CA ARG A 89 -0.25 -0.87 -5.60
C ARG A 89 -0.23 0.60 -5.99
N LEU A 90 -1.02 1.41 -5.29
CA LEU A 90 -1.01 2.86 -5.38
C LEU A 90 -0.45 3.42 -4.06
N ASN A 91 0.69 4.09 -4.12
CA ASN A 91 1.33 4.68 -2.93
C ASN A 91 2.19 5.87 -3.36
N VAL A 92 1.97 7.04 -2.78
CA VAL A 92 2.76 8.24 -3.07
C VAL A 92 4.20 8.01 -2.62
N GLU A 93 5.16 8.07 -3.54
CA GLU A 93 6.54 7.68 -3.30
C GLU A 93 7.42 8.81 -2.76
N ILE A 94 7.11 10.06 -3.11
CA ILE A 94 7.95 11.23 -2.85
C ILE A 94 7.15 12.35 -2.20
N GLY A 95 7.76 13.02 -1.22
CA GLY A 95 7.24 14.27 -0.64
C GLY A 95 6.35 14.10 0.59
N LEU A 96 6.09 12.87 1.04
CA LEU A 96 5.35 12.61 2.27
C LEU A 96 6.21 12.03 3.39
N ASP A 97 7.52 12.01 3.20
CA ASP A 97 8.48 11.39 4.12
C ASP A 97 8.49 12.00 5.52
N ASP A 98 8.23 13.29 5.61
CA ASP A 98 8.32 14.07 6.84
C ASP A 98 6.95 14.51 7.38
N VAL A 99 5.85 14.08 6.74
CA VAL A 99 4.48 14.39 7.19
C VAL A 99 4.05 13.36 8.24
N ALA A 100 3.85 13.80 9.48
CA ALA A 100 3.36 12.93 10.55
C ALA A 100 1.82 12.83 10.54
N LEU A 101 1.30 11.71 11.09
CA LEU A 101 -0.15 11.44 11.15
C LEU A 101 -0.95 12.53 11.87
N ALA A 102 -0.33 13.26 12.81
CA ALA A 102 -0.98 14.31 13.58
C ALA A 102 -0.91 15.70 12.93
N GLU A 103 -0.23 15.84 11.78
CA GLU A 103 0.00 17.12 11.10
C GLU A 103 -1.12 17.46 10.11
N TRP A 104 -2.36 17.53 10.62
CA TRP A 104 -3.54 17.90 9.82
C TRP A 104 -3.42 19.27 9.12
N ASN A 105 -2.59 20.17 9.63
CA ASN A 105 -2.29 21.46 9.03
C ASN A 105 -1.48 21.36 7.73
N ARG A 106 -0.88 20.19 7.43
CA ARG A 106 -0.14 19.93 6.19
C ARG A 106 -0.95 19.20 5.12
N LEU A 107 -2.27 19.13 5.23
CA LEU A 107 -3.14 18.48 4.24
C LEU A 107 -3.00 19.05 2.82
N SER A 108 -2.70 20.35 2.70
CA SER A 108 -2.46 20.98 1.39
C SER A 108 -1.22 20.40 0.69
N GLU A 109 -0.19 20.08 1.45
CA GLU A 109 1.04 19.46 0.97
C GLU A 109 0.79 17.99 0.58
N VAL A 110 0.06 17.25 1.41
CA VAL A 110 -0.37 15.88 1.08
C VAL A 110 -1.15 15.87 -0.22
N LYS A 111 -2.11 16.78 -0.37
CA LYS A 111 -2.90 16.92 -1.61
C LYS A 111 -2.02 17.24 -2.81
N PHE A 112 -1.07 18.16 -2.67
CA PHE A 112 -0.16 18.53 -3.75
C PHE A 112 0.66 17.32 -4.23
N HIS A 113 1.34 16.62 -3.34
CA HIS A 113 2.15 15.44 -3.69
C HIS A 113 1.31 14.30 -4.25
N THR A 114 0.09 14.11 -3.74
CA THR A 114 -0.85 13.12 -4.28
C THR A 114 -1.24 13.48 -5.71
N LEU A 115 -1.56 14.73 -6.01
CA LEU A 115 -1.91 15.16 -7.36
C LEU A 115 -0.73 14.99 -8.32
N VAL A 116 0.48 15.37 -7.91
CA VAL A 116 1.70 15.16 -8.71
C VAL A 116 1.90 13.66 -9.01
N TYR A 117 1.72 12.80 -8.02
CA TYR A 117 1.81 11.34 -8.19
C TYR A 117 0.78 10.83 -9.19
N LEU A 118 -0.48 11.24 -9.08
CA LEU A 118 -1.57 10.83 -9.96
C LEU A 118 -1.39 11.31 -11.42
N GLU A 119 -0.59 12.36 -11.63
CA GLU A 119 -0.31 12.89 -12.96
C GLU A 119 0.84 12.15 -13.68
N THR A 120 1.57 11.27 -13.00
CA THR A 120 2.64 10.50 -13.65
C THR A 120 2.06 9.50 -14.66
N PRO A 121 2.67 9.32 -15.83
CA PRO A 121 2.13 8.45 -16.88
C PRO A 121 1.93 7.01 -16.40
N GLU A 122 2.85 6.47 -15.61
CA GLU A 122 2.79 5.11 -15.08
C GLU A 122 1.60 4.92 -14.14
N VAL A 123 1.33 5.92 -13.29
CA VAL A 123 0.20 5.88 -12.34
C VAL A 123 -1.11 6.05 -13.07
N ARG A 124 -1.19 6.95 -14.05
CA ARG A 124 -2.38 7.11 -14.89
C ARG A 124 -2.75 5.81 -15.60
N ASN A 125 -1.77 5.17 -16.26
CA ASN A 125 -1.98 3.89 -16.93
C ASN A 125 -2.49 2.82 -15.95
N ARG A 126 -1.90 2.75 -14.76
CA ARG A 126 -2.33 1.82 -13.71
C ARG A 126 -3.75 2.10 -13.23
N ILE A 127 -4.14 3.37 -13.11
CA ILE A 127 -5.51 3.76 -12.75
C ILE A 127 -6.48 3.37 -13.86
N ASP A 128 -6.12 3.57 -15.12
CA ASP A 128 -6.95 3.18 -16.27
C ASP A 128 -7.14 1.64 -16.31
N GLU A 129 -6.08 0.86 -16.04
CA GLU A 129 -6.17 -0.59 -15.91
C GLU A 129 -7.12 -1.00 -14.78
N ILE A 130 -6.98 -0.40 -13.60
CA ILE A 130 -7.89 -0.64 -12.46
C ILE A 130 -9.33 -0.29 -12.84
N ALA A 131 -9.55 0.86 -13.46
CA ALA A 131 -10.88 1.29 -13.87
C ALA A 131 -11.51 0.31 -14.87
N ASN A 132 -10.74 -0.15 -15.85
CA ASN A 132 -11.18 -1.15 -16.81
C ASN A 132 -11.52 -2.49 -16.13
N CYS A 133 -10.73 -2.92 -15.14
CA CYS A 133 -11.04 -4.11 -14.34
C CYS A 133 -12.37 -3.96 -13.60
N LEU A 134 -12.57 -2.84 -12.92
CA LEU A 134 -13.80 -2.57 -12.16
C LEU A 134 -15.05 -2.45 -13.02
N LEU A 135 -14.88 -1.98 -14.25
CA LEU A 135 -15.97 -1.89 -15.24
C LEU A 135 -16.23 -3.21 -15.98
N GLY A 136 -15.48 -4.26 -15.70
CA GLY A 136 -15.59 -5.54 -16.39
C GLY A 136 -15.16 -5.48 -17.86
N MET A 137 -14.33 -4.51 -18.22
CA MET A 137 -13.83 -4.29 -19.58
C MET A 137 -12.55 -5.06 -19.88
N THR A 138 -12.01 -5.78 -18.91
CA THR A 138 -10.82 -6.62 -19.07
C THR A 138 -11.20 -8.06 -19.37
N SER A 139 -10.41 -8.74 -20.21
CA SER A 139 -10.54 -10.18 -20.48
C SER A 139 -9.87 -11.04 -19.40
N HIS A 140 -9.16 -10.42 -18.45
CA HIS A 140 -8.42 -11.13 -17.41
C HIS A 140 -9.30 -11.33 -16.19
N SER A 141 -9.41 -12.57 -15.75
CA SER A 141 -9.97 -12.92 -14.44
C SER A 141 -9.23 -14.13 -13.91
N TYR A 142 -9.00 -14.14 -12.62
CA TYR A 142 -8.26 -15.19 -11.94
C TYR A 142 -9.15 -15.84 -10.89
N ARG A 143 -9.06 -17.17 -10.73
CA ARG A 143 -9.83 -17.85 -9.71
C ARG A 143 -9.26 -17.55 -8.33
N LEU A 144 -10.12 -17.25 -7.39
CA LEU A 144 -9.73 -16.92 -6.03
C LEU A 144 -8.86 -18.01 -5.40
N GLY A 145 -9.21 -19.28 -5.60
CA GLY A 145 -8.45 -20.43 -5.10
C GLY A 145 -7.01 -20.51 -5.62
N ALA A 146 -6.73 -19.97 -6.81
CA ALA A 146 -5.39 -19.94 -7.39
C ALA A 146 -4.51 -18.81 -6.82
N LEU A 147 -5.05 -17.88 -6.04
CA LEU A 147 -4.29 -16.73 -5.49
C LEU A 147 -3.56 -17.07 -4.20
N GLY A 148 -3.85 -18.20 -3.57
CA GLY A 148 -3.24 -18.64 -2.30
C GLY A 148 -1.96 -19.45 -2.44
N GLU A 149 -1.61 -19.85 -3.65
CA GLU A 149 -0.38 -20.57 -3.97
C GLU A 149 0.73 -19.58 -4.34
#